data_69c6602e8ca9f5356027637e4a78a3e2
#
_entry.id   69c6602e8ca9f5356027637e4a78a3e2
#
_cell.length_a   1.000
_cell.length_b   1.000
_cell.length_c   1.000
_cell.angle_alpha   90.00
_cell.angle_beta   90.00
_cell.angle_gamma   90.00
#
_symmetry.space_group_name_H-M   'P 1'
#
loop_
_entity.id
_entity.type
_entity.pdbx_description
1 polymer ?
#
loop_
_entity_poly.entity_id
_entity_poly.type
_entity_poly.pdbx_seq_one_letter_code
_entity_poly.pdbx_strand_id
1 'polypeptide(L)'
;MRLKTVLATSMTVLALTAGVASAQTRISARISVWDGVYTDAQAERGHTLYMQNCSRCHGADLSGNYETPPLVGRFMPYWSGSTLDALFDYVSTAMPLDHPGALSAGANVDILAFILKSNELPSGAKELNAGNLKPINFDSAKPAPRRARK
;
A
#
# COMPACT_ATOMS: atom_id res chain seq x y z
N MET A 1 7.71 90.80 3.94
CA MET A 1 7.18 89.68 3.22
C MET A 1 7.81 88.39 3.78
N ARG A 2 7.11 87.60 4.53
CA ARG A 2 7.61 86.33 5.13
C ARG A 2 7.02 85.17 4.41
N LEU A 3 7.82 84.38 3.72
CA LEU A 3 7.45 83.17 3.01
C LEU A 3 7.35 82.05 4.00
N LYS A 4 6.16 81.42 4.17
CA LYS A 4 5.92 80.24 5.03
C LYS A 4 6.13 79.03 4.19
N THR A 5 7.15 78.27 4.53
CA THR A 5 7.45 76.96 3.96
C THR A 5 6.56 75.94 4.66
N VAL A 6 5.69 75.27 3.89
CA VAL A 6 4.87 74.14 4.37
C VAL A 6 5.63 72.83 4.03
N LEU A 7 6.11 72.14 5.09
CA LEU A 7 6.66 70.78 4.96
C LEU A 7 5.50 69.80 4.91
N ALA A 8 5.36 69.16 3.77
CA ALA A 8 4.45 67.98 3.61
C ALA A 8 5.18 66.69 4.02
N THR A 9 4.78 66.16 5.15
CA THR A 9 5.24 64.82 5.62
C THR A 9 4.46 63.73 4.91
N SER A 10 5.08 63.04 3.97
CA SER A 10 4.56 61.84 3.33
C SER A 10 4.69 60.65 4.30
N MET A 11 3.59 60.16 4.79
CA MET A 11 3.51 58.94 5.57
C MET A 11 3.37 57.75 4.62
N THR A 12 4.46 57.01 4.40
CA THR A 12 4.48 55.77 3.62
C THR A 12 3.92 54.63 4.50
N VAL A 13 2.71 54.20 4.20
CA VAL A 13 2.13 53.01 4.86
C VAL A 13 2.68 51.77 4.17
N LEU A 14 3.56 51.08 4.88
CA LEU A 14 4.10 49.78 4.46
C LEU A 14 3.07 48.71 4.81
N ALA A 15 2.29 48.26 3.84
CA ALA A 15 1.34 47.14 4.01
C ALA A 15 2.11 45.80 4.06
N LEU A 16 2.28 45.24 5.25
CA LEU A 16 2.73 43.84 5.43
C LEU A 16 1.60 42.91 5.01
N THR A 17 1.66 42.36 3.80
CA THR A 17 0.84 41.20 3.40
C THR A 17 1.43 39.95 4.00
N ALA A 18 0.92 39.53 5.14
CA ALA A 18 1.20 38.21 5.71
C ALA A 18 0.57 37.13 4.81
N GLY A 19 1.41 36.50 3.97
CA GLY A 19 1.00 35.35 3.18
C GLY A 19 0.68 34.20 4.11
N VAL A 20 -0.60 33.88 4.29
CA VAL A 20 -1.06 32.63 4.92
C VAL A 20 -0.68 31.47 4.00
N ALA A 21 0.46 30.85 4.25
CA ALA A 21 0.81 29.58 3.63
C ALA A 21 -0.21 28.53 4.12
N SER A 22 -1.22 28.24 3.30
CA SER A 22 -2.13 27.13 3.53
C SER A 22 -1.33 25.84 3.49
N ALA A 23 -1.01 25.29 4.66
CA ALA A 23 -0.48 23.93 4.78
C ALA A 23 -1.56 22.95 4.29
N GLN A 24 -1.52 22.61 3.01
CA GLN A 24 -2.33 21.54 2.47
C GLN A 24 -1.85 20.25 3.10
N THR A 25 -2.56 19.81 4.13
CA THR A 25 -2.42 18.44 4.66
C THR A 25 -2.72 17.49 3.52
N ARG A 26 -1.67 16.94 2.90
CA ARG A 26 -1.81 15.84 1.94
C ARG A 26 -2.34 14.65 2.74
N ILE A 27 -3.64 14.45 2.73
CA ILE A 27 -4.23 13.20 3.16
C ILE A 27 -3.71 12.18 2.16
N SER A 28 -2.70 11.42 2.58
CA SER A 28 -2.18 10.29 1.79
C SER A 28 -3.38 9.39 1.49
N ALA A 29 -3.69 9.22 0.21
CA ALA A 29 -4.83 8.41 -0.18
C ALA A 29 -4.56 6.98 0.29
N ARG A 30 -5.43 6.44 1.15
CA ARG A 30 -5.37 5.05 1.59
C ARG A 30 -5.40 4.16 0.35
N ILE A 31 -4.40 3.32 0.20
CA ILE A 31 -4.30 2.32 -0.88
C ILE A 31 -4.91 1.04 -0.36
N SER A 32 -5.76 0.39 -1.14
CA SER A 32 -6.35 -0.91 -0.84
C SER A 32 -5.71 -1.99 -1.72
N VAL A 33 -5.70 -3.22 -1.25
CA VAL A 33 -5.37 -4.39 -2.09
C VAL A 33 -6.29 -4.52 -3.31
N TRP A 34 -7.44 -3.83 -3.32
CA TRP A 34 -8.38 -3.74 -4.45
C TRP A 34 -7.99 -2.72 -5.52
N ASP A 35 -6.95 -1.94 -5.31
CA ASP A 35 -6.54 -0.85 -6.23
C ASP A 35 -5.55 -1.31 -7.32
N GLY A 36 -5.39 -2.62 -7.52
CA GLY A 36 -4.47 -3.16 -8.53
C GLY A 36 -3.00 -2.90 -8.17
N VAL A 37 -2.58 -3.43 -7.03
CA VAL A 37 -1.28 -3.14 -6.42
C VAL A 37 -0.13 -4.04 -6.91
N TYR A 38 -0.41 -5.02 -7.75
CA TYR A 38 0.56 -5.95 -8.34
C TYR A 38 0.30 -6.08 -9.86
N THR A 39 1.22 -6.67 -10.62
CA THR A 39 1.03 -6.98 -12.05
C THR A 39 0.77 -8.47 -12.27
N ASP A 40 0.09 -8.83 -13.38
CA ASP A 40 -0.09 -10.24 -13.74
C ASP A 40 1.25 -10.95 -13.94
N ALA A 41 2.23 -10.31 -14.56
CA ALA A 41 3.57 -10.88 -14.73
C ALA A 41 4.23 -11.18 -13.38
N GLN A 42 4.05 -10.32 -12.38
CA GLN A 42 4.53 -10.55 -11.03
C GLN A 42 3.84 -11.76 -10.37
N ALA A 43 2.53 -11.86 -10.51
CA ALA A 43 1.78 -13.00 -9.98
C ALA A 43 2.17 -14.33 -10.64
N GLU A 44 2.52 -14.36 -11.92
CA GLU A 44 3.01 -15.56 -12.59
C GLU A 44 4.40 -16.01 -12.09
N ARG A 45 5.31 -15.06 -11.82
CA ARG A 45 6.58 -15.40 -11.15
C ARG A 45 6.31 -15.94 -9.74
N GLY A 46 5.37 -15.30 -9.03
CA GLY A 46 4.94 -15.71 -7.70
C GLY A 46 4.32 -17.10 -7.68
N HIS A 47 3.53 -17.48 -8.69
CA HIS A 47 3.00 -18.84 -8.82
C HIS A 47 4.13 -19.87 -8.89
N THR A 48 5.14 -19.64 -9.72
CA THR A 48 6.29 -20.56 -9.82
C THR A 48 7.00 -20.72 -8.47
N LEU A 49 7.25 -19.60 -7.77
CA LEU A 49 7.91 -19.61 -6.46
C LEU A 49 7.03 -20.26 -5.38
N TYR A 50 5.71 -20.04 -5.41
CA TYR A 50 4.75 -20.67 -4.52
C TYR A 50 4.74 -22.18 -4.66
N MET A 51 4.70 -22.68 -5.90
CA MET A 51 4.73 -24.12 -6.17
C MET A 51 6.00 -24.79 -5.64
N GLN A 52 7.12 -24.10 -5.65
CA GLN A 52 8.42 -24.62 -5.18
C GLN A 52 8.56 -24.58 -3.64
N ASN A 53 7.99 -23.58 -2.98
CA ASN A 53 8.31 -23.28 -1.58
C ASN A 53 7.12 -23.41 -0.61
N CYS A 54 5.88 -23.34 -1.10
CA CYS A 54 4.69 -23.21 -0.26
C CYS A 54 3.66 -24.33 -0.46
N SER A 55 3.53 -24.83 -1.70
CA SER A 55 2.45 -25.73 -2.11
C SER A 55 2.47 -27.07 -1.38
N ARG A 56 3.63 -27.53 -0.90
CA ARG A 56 3.75 -28.76 -0.14
C ARG A 56 2.88 -28.76 1.13
N CYS A 57 2.76 -27.60 1.78
CA CYS A 57 1.97 -27.45 3.01
C CYS A 57 0.61 -26.79 2.72
N HIS A 58 0.58 -25.73 1.94
CA HIS A 58 -0.65 -24.95 1.69
C HIS A 58 -1.51 -25.48 0.53
N GLY A 59 -1.06 -26.55 -0.15
CA GLY A 59 -1.76 -27.11 -1.32
C GLY A 59 -1.46 -26.32 -2.60
N ALA A 60 -1.52 -27.00 -3.75
CA ALA A 60 -1.35 -26.34 -5.04
C ALA A 60 -2.49 -25.36 -5.37
N ASP A 61 -3.66 -25.59 -4.77
CA ASP A 61 -4.88 -24.78 -4.88
C ASP A 61 -5.04 -23.79 -3.73
N LEU A 62 -4.02 -23.62 -2.87
CA LEU A 62 -4.01 -22.73 -1.70
C LEU A 62 -5.08 -23.09 -0.62
N SER A 63 -5.71 -24.25 -0.71
CA SER A 63 -6.78 -24.65 0.22
C SER A 63 -6.29 -25.02 1.62
N GLY A 64 -4.99 -25.26 1.77
CA GLY A 64 -4.40 -25.74 3.01
C GLY A 64 -4.84 -27.15 3.37
N ASN A 65 -4.80 -27.48 4.64
CA ASN A 65 -5.30 -28.73 5.21
C ASN A 65 -5.70 -28.53 6.69
N TYR A 66 -5.89 -29.62 7.43
CA TYR A 66 -6.28 -29.53 8.85
C TYR A 66 -5.27 -28.77 9.73
N GLU A 67 -3.97 -28.89 9.43
CA GLU A 67 -2.88 -28.27 10.21
C GLU A 67 -2.38 -26.94 9.59
N THR A 68 -2.59 -26.76 8.29
CA THR A 68 -2.07 -25.62 7.53
C THR A 68 -3.23 -24.74 7.05
N PRO A 69 -3.26 -23.44 7.41
CA PRO A 69 -4.38 -22.59 7.07
C PRO A 69 -4.48 -22.36 5.54
N PRO A 70 -5.70 -22.20 5.01
CA PRO A 70 -5.90 -21.82 3.62
C PRO A 70 -5.38 -20.42 3.34
N LEU A 71 -4.86 -20.21 2.13
CA LEU A 71 -4.43 -18.90 1.62
C LEU A 71 -5.45 -18.30 0.62
N VAL A 72 -6.64 -18.93 0.52
CA VAL A 72 -7.82 -18.44 -0.22
C VAL A 72 -9.06 -18.49 0.65
N GLY A 73 -10.16 -17.91 0.23
CA GLY A 73 -11.43 -17.89 0.93
C GLY A 73 -11.35 -17.16 2.28
N ARG A 74 -10.99 -17.87 3.33
CA ARG A 74 -10.86 -17.30 4.69
C ARG A 74 -9.66 -16.37 4.86
N PHE A 75 -8.75 -16.32 3.90
CA PHE A 75 -7.56 -15.50 3.92
C PHE A 75 -7.90 -14.00 3.99
N MET A 76 -8.78 -13.52 3.11
CA MET A 76 -9.16 -12.10 3.08
C MET A 76 -9.83 -11.63 4.38
N PRO A 77 -10.84 -12.32 4.95
CA PRO A 77 -11.39 -11.96 6.25
C PRO A 77 -10.35 -11.98 7.39
N TYR A 78 -9.42 -12.93 7.38
CA TYR A 78 -8.40 -13.04 8.43
C TYR A 78 -7.46 -11.85 8.46
N TRP A 79 -7.02 -11.36 7.29
CA TRP A 79 -6.12 -10.22 7.17
C TRP A 79 -6.84 -8.87 7.14
N SER A 80 -8.17 -8.86 7.17
CA SER A 80 -8.96 -7.62 7.13
C SER A 80 -8.59 -6.66 8.26
N GLY A 81 -8.34 -5.41 7.88
CA GLY A 81 -7.90 -4.37 8.81
C GLY A 81 -6.38 -4.31 9.04
N SER A 82 -5.62 -5.27 8.53
CA SER A 82 -4.15 -5.26 8.52
C SER A 82 -3.60 -4.51 7.30
N THR A 83 -2.28 -4.44 7.20
CA THR A 83 -1.56 -3.93 6.02
C THR A 83 -0.86 -5.07 5.27
N LEU A 84 -0.56 -4.84 3.99
CA LEU A 84 0.23 -5.80 3.21
C LEU A 84 1.66 -5.94 3.74
N ASP A 85 2.18 -4.91 4.38
CA ASP A 85 3.45 -4.91 5.10
C ASP A 85 3.44 -5.92 6.26
N ALA A 86 2.37 -5.95 7.06
CA ALA A 86 2.24 -6.92 8.15
C ALA A 86 2.20 -8.37 7.66
N LEU A 87 1.53 -8.64 6.54
CA LEU A 87 1.55 -9.96 5.90
C LEU A 87 2.95 -10.28 5.37
N PHE A 88 3.60 -9.33 4.72
CA PHE A 88 4.97 -9.48 4.21
C PHE A 88 5.95 -9.82 5.34
N ASP A 89 5.90 -9.09 6.45
CA ASP A 89 6.75 -9.34 7.62
C ASP A 89 6.54 -10.75 8.16
N TYR A 90 5.29 -11.18 8.28
CA TYR A 90 4.98 -12.55 8.71
C TYR A 90 5.54 -13.60 7.74
N VAL A 91 5.25 -13.46 6.44
CA VAL A 91 5.69 -14.43 5.43
C VAL A 91 7.22 -14.46 5.32
N SER A 92 7.87 -13.30 5.27
CA SER A 92 9.32 -13.21 5.08
C SER A 92 10.14 -13.66 6.28
N THR A 93 9.56 -13.68 7.49
CA THR A 93 10.26 -14.08 8.71
C THR A 93 9.90 -15.48 9.20
N ALA A 94 8.66 -15.93 8.96
CA ALA A 94 8.15 -17.20 9.51
C ALA A 94 7.96 -18.31 8.46
N MET A 95 8.01 -17.98 7.17
CA MET A 95 7.79 -18.93 6.08
C MET A 95 9.00 -19.04 5.14
N PRO A 96 9.19 -20.20 4.47
CA PRO A 96 8.57 -21.49 4.72
C PRO A 96 8.89 -22.01 6.13
N LEU A 97 7.95 -22.74 6.75
CA LEU A 97 8.09 -23.16 8.17
C LEU A 97 9.32 -24.05 8.42
N ASP A 98 9.75 -24.82 7.45
CA ASP A 98 10.96 -25.66 7.51
C ASP A 98 12.27 -24.87 7.28
N HIS A 99 12.21 -23.68 6.69
CA HIS A 99 13.35 -22.79 6.45
C HIS A 99 12.92 -21.31 6.58
N PRO A 100 12.56 -20.83 7.77
CA PRO A 100 12.06 -19.47 7.98
C PRO A 100 13.07 -18.41 7.50
N GLY A 101 12.59 -17.43 6.76
CA GLY A 101 13.42 -16.33 6.25
C GLY A 101 14.34 -16.68 5.08
N ALA A 102 14.24 -17.87 4.50
CA ALA A 102 15.13 -18.31 3.42
C ALA A 102 14.91 -17.59 2.08
N LEU A 103 13.73 -17.01 1.85
CA LEU A 103 13.39 -16.37 0.60
C LEU A 103 13.80 -14.89 0.59
N SER A 104 14.26 -14.43 -0.58
CA SER A 104 14.55 -13.00 -0.75
C SER A 104 13.28 -12.15 -0.63
N ALA A 105 13.43 -10.86 -0.32
CA ALA A 105 12.33 -9.91 -0.30
C ALA A 105 11.57 -9.87 -1.64
N GLY A 106 12.29 -9.95 -2.77
CA GLY A 106 11.69 -10.02 -4.11
C GLY A 106 10.83 -11.27 -4.31
N ALA A 107 11.33 -12.45 -3.90
CA ALA A 107 10.57 -13.69 -3.98
C ALA A 107 9.29 -13.63 -3.12
N ASN A 108 9.38 -13.08 -1.92
CA ASN A 108 8.23 -12.94 -1.05
C ASN A 108 7.15 -12.01 -1.64
N VAL A 109 7.51 -10.87 -2.22
CA VAL A 109 6.50 -9.98 -2.84
C VAL A 109 5.89 -10.58 -4.10
N ASP A 110 6.64 -11.37 -4.88
CA ASP A 110 6.09 -12.09 -6.03
C ASP A 110 5.08 -13.16 -5.56
N ILE A 111 5.41 -13.93 -4.51
CA ILE A 111 4.47 -14.90 -3.90
C ILE A 111 3.22 -14.18 -3.37
N LEU A 112 3.35 -13.03 -2.71
CA LEU A 112 2.20 -12.24 -2.26
C LEU A 112 1.32 -11.80 -3.43
N ALA A 113 1.90 -11.38 -4.55
CA ALA A 113 1.14 -11.04 -5.77
C ALA A 113 0.32 -12.23 -6.27
N PHE A 114 0.89 -13.44 -6.25
CA PHE A 114 0.16 -14.65 -6.61
C PHE A 114 -0.98 -14.96 -5.63
N ILE A 115 -0.76 -14.84 -4.33
CA ILE A 115 -1.81 -15.04 -3.32
C ILE A 115 -2.95 -14.03 -3.50
N LEU A 116 -2.63 -12.74 -3.76
CA LEU A 116 -3.63 -11.72 -4.04
C LEU A 116 -4.45 -12.07 -5.28
N LYS A 117 -3.79 -12.50 -6.38
CA LYS A 117 -4.46 -12.95 -7.62
C LYS A 117 -5.38 -14.14 -7.34
N SER A 118 -4.94 -15.11 -6.55
CA SER A 118 -5.71 -16.30 -6.18
C SER A 118 -6.93 -15.97 -5.31
N ASN A 119 -6.94 -14.81 -4.67
CA ASN A 119 -8.10 -14.26 -3.94
C ASN A 119 -8.91 -13.27 -4.79
N GLU A 120 -8.81 -13.35 -6.12
CA GLU A 120 -9.61 -12.56 -7.09
C GLU A 120 -9.41 -11.03 -6.98
N LEU A 121 -8.30 -10.59 -6.37
CA LEU A 121 -7.96 -9.18 -6.34
C LEU A 121 -7.44 -8.72 -7.71
N PRO A 122 -7.76 -7.49 -8.16
CA PRO A 122 -7.37 -7.04 -9.50
C PRO A 122 -5.87 -6.81 -9.61
N SER A 123 -5.30 -7.15 -10.75
CA SER A 123 -3.96 -6.70 -11.13
C SER A 123 -3.96 -5.24 -11.58
N GLY A 124 -2.80 -4.62 -11.59
CA GLY A 124 -2.58 -3.24 -12.00
C GLY A 124 -1.34 -3.07 -12.87
N ALA A 125 -0.89 -1.83 -13.03
CA ALA A 125 0.21 -1.48 -13.90
C ALA A 125 1.59 -1.44 -13.21
N LYS A 126 1.63 -1.59 -11.88
CA LYS A 126 2.86 -1.47 -11.09
C LYS A 126 3.06 -2.70 -10.24
N GLU A 127 4.31 -3.16 -10.15
CA GLU A 127 4.68 -4.26 -9.28
C GLU A 127 4.75 -3.84 -7.82
N LEU A 128 4.43 -4.78 -6.93
CA LEU A 128 4.76 -4.70 -5.52
C LEU A 128 6.28 -4.74 -5.34
N ASN A 129 6.77 -4.00 -4.37
CA ASN A 129 8.12 -4.17 -3.84
C ASN A 129 8.10 -3.98 -2.32
N ALA A 130 9.08 -4.53 -1.63
CA ALA A 130 9.13 -4.52 -0.16
C ALA A 130 9.12 -3.10 0.45
N GLY A 131 9.51 -2.07 -0.30
CA GLY A 131 9.53 -0.68 0.18
C GLY A 131 8.19 0.06 0.04
N ASN A 132 7.17 -0.51 -0.63
CA ASN A 132 5.91 0.19 -0.87
C ASN A 132 4.66 -0.49 -0.25
N LEU A 133 4.83 -1.45 0.63
CA LEU A 133 3.73 -2.28 1.18
C LEU A 133 2.96 -1.60 2.31
N LYS A 134 3.63 -0.81 3.14
CA LYS A 134 3.07 -0.21 4.36
C LYS A 134 1.76 0.57 4.18
N PRO A 135 1.57 1.37 3.13
CA PRO A 135 0.31 2.10 2.94
C PRO A 135 -0.82 1.25 2.36
N ILE A 136 -0.56 -0.02 1.97
CA ILE A 136 -1.54 -0.89 1.32
C ILE A 136 -2.33 -1.65 2.39
N ASN A 137 -3.64 -1.46 2.40
CA ASN A 137 -4.52 -2.04 3.41
C ASN A 137 -5.28 -3.24 2.87
N PHE A 138 -5.46 -4.27 3.71
CA PHE A 138 -6.39 -5.36 3.48
C PHE A 138 -7.80 -4.91 3.83
N ASP A 139 -8.59 -4.64 2.81
CA ASP A 139 -10.02 -4.41 2.94
C ASP A 139 -10.77 -5.69 2.57
N SER A 140 -11.65 -6.18 3.43
CA SER A 140 -12.40 -7.44 3.22
C SER A 140 -13.34 -7.39 2.02
N ALA A 141 -13.73 -6.20 1.58
CA ALA A 141 -14.53 -5.97 0.39
C ALA A 141 -13.95 -4.78 -0.40
N LYS A 142 -14.25 -4.74 -1.70
CA LYS A 142 -13.86 -3.63 -2.56
C LYS A 142 -14.43 -2.32 -2.00
N PRO A 143 -13.60 -1.32 -1.68
CA PRO A 143 -14.08 -0.03 -1.19
C PRO A 143 -14.98 0.65 -2.22
N ALA A 144 -16.01 1.34 -1.74
CA ALA A 144 -16.84 2.16 -2.60
C ALA A 144 -16.01 3.24 -3.33
N PRO A 145 -16.34 3.60 -4.58
CA PRO A 145 -15.64 4.64 -5.29
C PRO A 145 -15.63 5.94 -4.50
N ARG A 146 -14.47 6.54 -4.34
CA ARG A 146 -14.35 7.84 -3.65
C ARG A 146 -15.11 8.89 -4.48
N ARG A 147 -16.14 9.48 -3.90
CA ARG A 147 -16.79 10.63 -4.52
C ARG A 147 -15.75 11.75 -4.63
N ALA A 148 -15.48 12.21 -5.85
CA ALA A 148 -14.69 13.41 -6.06
C ALA A 148 -15.37 14.55 -5.28
N ARG A 149 -14.66 15.16 -4.34
CA ARG A 149 -15.12 16.40 -3.72
C ARG A 149 -15.11 17.48 -4.81
N LYS A 150 -16.31 17.96 -5.16
CA LYS A 150 -16.46 19.15 -5.99
C LYS A 150 -15.97 20.39 -5.26
#